data_fe65772d1f515407cc7850ab3f29c921
#
_entry.id   fe65772d1f515407cc7850ab3f29c921
#
_cell.length_a   1.000
_cell.length_b   1.000
_cell.length_c   1.000
_cell.angle_alpha   90.00
_cell.angle_beta   90.00
_cell.angle_gamma   90.00
#
_symmetry.space_group_name_H-M   'P 1'
#
loop_
_entity.id
_entity.type
_entity.pdbx_description
1 polymer ?
#
loop_
_entity_poly.entity_id
_entity_poly.type
_entity_poly.pdbx_seq_one_letter_code
_entity_poly.pdbx_strand_id
1 'polypeptide(L)'
;MESFLQNPLPTRISELEEQIALIEAEQKRCTESIRGLMAREDMEKGIFFPAEIHELHQRKNMLETHIQYRRVRVNRLRMRGAR
;
A
#
# COMPACT_ATOMS: atom_id res chain seq x y z
N MET A 1 -2.14 10.44 3.91
CA MET A 1 -1.49 9.11 3.88
C MET A 1 0.00 9.18 4.25
N GLU A 2 0.76 10.12 3.67
CA GLU A 2 2.21 10.19 3.92
C GLU A 2 2.59 10.42 5.39
N SER A 3 1.96 11.40 6.06
CA SER A 3 2.29 11.65 7.48
C SER A 3 1.89 10.47 8.36
N PHE A 4 0.80 9.79 8.01
CA PHE A 4 0.36 8.58 8.69
C PHE A 4 1.42 7.46 8.58
N LEU A 5 2.01 7.28 7.39
CA LEU A 5 3.04 6.26 7.18
C LEU A 5 4.34 6.56 7.93
N GLN A 6 4.64 7.84 8.16
CA GLN A 6 5.86 8.29 8.82
C GLN A 6 5.75 8.28 10.35
N ASN A 7 4.55 8.19 10.88
CA ASN A 7 4.34 8.17 12.32
C ASN A 7 4.87 6.85 12.93
N PRO A 8 5.28 6.86 14.20
CA PRO A 8 5.63 5.63 14.88
C PRO A 8 4.50 4.61 14.81
N LEU A 9 4.85 3.33 14.76
CA LEU A 9 3.84 2.28 14.69
C LEU A 9 3.02 2.24 15.98
N PRO A 10 1.69 2.05 15.87
CA PRO A 10 0.85 1.86 17.03
C PRO A 10 1.27 0.66 17.87
N THR A 11 0.88 0.66 19.13
CA THR A 11 1.15 -0.44 20.06
C THR A 11 -0.06 -1.34 20.27
N ARG A 12 -1.21 -0.98 19.70
CA ARG A 12 -2.45 -1.76 19.82
C ARG A 12 -2.71 -2.52 18.54
N ILE A 13 -3.07 -3.79 18.66
CA ILE A 13 -3.38 -4.65 17.52
C ILE A 13 -4.52 -4.07 16.70
N SER A 14 -5.58 -3.59 17.35
CA SER A 14 -6.73 -3.02 16.65
C SER A 14 -6.34 -1.82 15.77
N GLU A 15 -5.48 -0.94 16.27
CA GLU A 15 -5.01 0.21 15.50
C GLU A 15 -4.14 -0.22 14.32
N LEU A 16 -3.27 -1.20 14.55
CA LEU A 16 -2.43 -1.75 13.48
C LEU A 16 -3.27 -2.38 12.38
N GLU A 17 -4.29 -3.13 12.75
CA GLU A 17 -5.19 -3.78 11.78
C GLU A 17 -6.01 -2.75 11.00
N GLU A 18 -6.46 -1.68 11.66
CA GLU A 18 -7.13 -0.57 10.97
C GLU A 18 -6.19 0.09 9.95
N GLN A 19 -4.94 0.33 10.34
CA GLN A 19 -3.96 0.92 9.44
C GLN A 19 -3.64 0.02 8.25
N ILE A 20 -3.52 -1.28 8.49
CA ILE A 20 -3.32 -2.26 7.41
C ILE A 20 -4.48 -2.17 6.41
N ALA A 21 -5.71 -2.14 6.89
CA ALA A 21 -6.88 -2.05 6.01
C ALA A 21 -6.87 -0.76 5.17
N LEU A 22 -6.50 0.37 5.78
CA LEU A 22 -6.39 1.64 5.06
C LEU A 22 -5.29 1.59 3.99
N ILE A 23 -4.16 0.99 4.31
CA ILE A 23 -3.04 0.87 3.36
C ILE A 23 -3.41 -0.10 2.23
N GLU A 24 -4.09 -1.20 2.53
CA GLU A 24 -4.56 -2.13 1.51
C GLU A 24 -5.56 -1.48 0.55
N ALA A 25 -6.45 -0.62 1.07
CA ALA A 25 -7.37 0.13 0.24
C ALA A 25 -6.62 1.07 -0.71
N GLU A 26 -5.55 1.71 -0.22
CA GLU A 26 -4.71 2.57 -1.06
C GLU A 26 -3.98 1.77 -2.13
N GLN A 27 -3.48 0.57 -1.81
CA GLN A 27 -2.86 -0.32 -2.80
C GLN A 27 -3.85 -0.69 -3.89
N LYS A 28 -5.09 -0.96 -3.52
CA LYS A 28 -6.15 -1.29 -4.48
C LYS A 28 -6.38 -0.12 -5.42
N ARG A 29 -6.41 1.12 -4.90
CA ARG A 29 -6.53 2.31 -5.74
C ARG A 29 -5.37 2.43 -6.72
N CYS A 30 -4.15 2.15 -6.28
CA CYS A 30 -2.98 2.13 -7.18
C CYS A 30 -3.15 1.10 -8.30
N THR A 31 -3.61 -0.09 -7.96
CA THR A 31 -3.85 -1.17 -8.95
C THR A 31 -4.90 -0.74 -9.97
N GLU A 32 -5.99 -0.14 -9.52
CA GLU A 32 -7.05 0.34 -10.40
C GLU A 32 -6.57 1.47 -11.30
N SER A 33 -5.75 2.37 -10.77
CA SER A 33 -5.16 3.46 -11.56
C SER A 33 -4.21 2.92 -12.63
N ILE A 34 -3.39 1.93 -12.30
CA ILE A 34 -2.51 1.27 -13.27
C ILE A 34 -3.33 0.66 -14.40
N ARG A 35 -4.38 -0.08 -14.05
CA ARG A 35 -5.26 -0.69 -15.05
C ARG A 35 -5.91 0.36 -15.94
N GLY A 36 -6.35 1.46 -15.35
CA GLY A 36 -6.95 2.56 -16.11
C GLY A 36 -5.98 3.18 -17.09
N LEU A 37 -4.74 3.41 -16.68
CA LEU A 37 -3.71 3.96 -17.56
C LEU A 37 -3.37 2.97 -18.68
N MET A 38 -3.20 1.69 -18.34
CA MET A 38 -2.90 0.66 -19.35
C MET A 38 -4.02 0.52 -20.38
N ALA A 39 -5.28 0.64 -19.94
CA ALA A 39 -6.42 0.59 -20.85
C ALA A 39 -6.49 1.80 -21.78
N ARG A 40 -5.87 2.91 -21.42
CA ARG A 40 -5.83 4.13 -22.24
C ARG A 40 -4.62 4.20 -23.16
N GLU A 41 -3.68 3.26 -23.03
CA GLU A 41 -2.53 3.21 -23.94
C GLU A 41 -2.99 2.79 -25.34
N ASP A 42 -2.39 3.40 -26.35
CA ASP A 42 -2.73 3.15 -27.74
C ASP A 42 -1.44 3.15 -28.57
N MET A 43 -1.06 1.98 -29.03
CA MET A 43 0.17 1.81 -29.81
C MET A 43 0.11 2.54 -31.15
N GLU A 44 -1.05 2.54 -31.79
CA GLU A 44 -1.22 3.19 -33.11
C GLU A 44 -1.05 4.70 -33.00
N LYS A 45 -1.53 5.29 -31.91
CA LYS A 45 -1.44 6.72 -31.68
C LYS A 45 -0.18 7.13 -30.91
N GLY A 46 0.62 6.14 -30.45
CA GLY A 46 1.82 6.41 -29.66
C GLY A 46 1.51 6.96 -28.29
N ILE A 47 0.38 6.58 -27.70
CA ILE A 47 -0.04 7.06 -26.39
C ILE A 47 0.37 6.03 -25.33
N PHE A 48 1.26 6.42 -24.43
CA PHE A 48 1.77 5.58 -23.36
C PHE A 48 1.91 6.39 -22.08
N PHE A 49 1.90 5.69 -20.95
CA PHE A 49 2.02 6.30 -19.63
C PHE A 49 3.09 5.58 -18.77
N PRO A 50 4.32 5.39 -19.29
CA PRO A 50 5.31 4.60 -18.57
C PRO A 50 5.74 5.21 -17.26
N ALA A 51 5.90 6.54 -17.19
CA ALA A 51 6.32 7.21 -15.97
C ALA A 51 5.27 7.12 -14.88
N GLU A 52 4.01 7.35 -15.23
CA GLU A 52 2.89 7.30 -14.30
C GLU A 52 2.68 5.89 -13.77
N ILE A 53 2.76 4.90 -14.65
CA ILE A 53 2.61 3.49 -14.28
C ILE A 53 3.76 3.07 -13.35
N HIS A 54 4.98 3.50 -13.66
CA HIS A 54 6.15 3.21 -12.83
C HIS A 54 6.02 3.80 -11.43
N GLU A 55 5.59 5.05 -11.33
CA GLU A 55 5.38 5.71 -10.04
C GLU A 55 4.32 4.98 -9.20
N LEU A 56 3.24 4.54 -9.85
CA LEU A 56 2.18 3.80 -9.16
C LEU A 56 2.67 2.45 -8.65
N HIS A 57 3.50 1.76 -9.43
CA HIS A 57 4.12 0.51 -8.98
C HIS A 57 5.05 0.72 -7.80
N GLN A 58 5.86 1.78 -7.83
CA GLN A 58 6.74 2.12 -6.71
C GLN A 58 5.93 2.43 -5.45
N ARG A 59 4.86 3.21 -5.60
CA ARG A 59 3.98 3.51 -4.46
C ARG A 59 3.35 2.25 -3.89
N LYS A 60 2.85 1.38 -4.76
CA LYS A 60 2.24 0.11 -4.36
C LYS A 60 3.23 -0.75 -3.58
N ASN A 61 4.49 -0.82 -4.04
CA ASN A 61 5.54 -1.58 -3.36
C ASN A 61 5.89 -0.97 -2.00
N MET A 62 5.97 0.35 -1.92
CA MET A 62 6.19 1.05 -0.65
C MET A 62 5.08 0.74 0.34
N LEU A 63 3.82 0.78 -0.12
CA LEU A 63 2.67 0.48 0.73
C LEU A 63 2.71 -0.96 1.22
N GLU A 64 3.16 -1.90 0.38
CA GLU A 64 3.31 -3.29 0.79
C GLU A 64 4.33 -3.44 1.92
N THR A 65 5.43 -2.73 1.85
CA THR A 65 6.43 -2.71 2.91
C THR A 65 5.82 -2.22 4.24
N HIS A 66 5.02 -1.17 4.19
CA HIS A 66 4.36 -0.64 5.38
C HIS A 66 3.33 -1.63 5.96
N ILE A 67 2.65 -2.39 5.10
CA ILE A 67 1.75 -3.45 5.55
C ILE A 67 2.56 -4.53 6.28
N GLN A 68 3.68 -4.96 5.71
CA GLN A 68 4.50 -6.01 6.31
C GLN A 68 5.07 -5.59 7.67
N TYR A 69 5.52 -4.36 7.82
CA TYR A 69 5.97 -3.85 9.11
C TYR A 69 4.88 -3.98 10.18
N ARG A 70 3.64 -3.64 9.82
CA ARG A 70 2.51 -3.71 10.75
C ARG A 70 2.11 -5.14 11.06
N ARG A 71 2.14 -6.03 10.08
CA ARG A 71 1.84 -7.45 10.28
C ARG A 71 2.84 -8.11 11.22
N VAL A 72 4.12 -7.80 11.05
CA VAL A 72 5.17 -8.28 11.96
C VAL A 72 4.90 -7.79 13.38
N ARG A 73 4.54 -6.51 13.52
CA ARG A 73 4.23 -5.94 14.82
C ARG A 73 3.03 -6.61 15.47
N VAL A 74 1.97 -6.83 14.69
CA VAL A 74 0.78 -7.54 15.16
C VAL A 74 1.17 -8.93 15.68
N ASN A 75 1.95 -9.66 14.90
CA ASN A 75 2.38 -11.01 15.31
C ASN A 75 3.17 -10.99 16.61
N ARG A 76 4.08 -10.03 16.75
CA ARG A 76 4.85 -9.88 17.99
C ARG A 76 3.98 -9.57 19.19
N LEU A 77 3.00 -8.69 19.02
CA LEU A 77 2.08 -8.32 20.08
C LEU A 77 1.18 -9.48 20.46
N ARG A 78 0.73 -10.28 19.48
CA ARG A 78 -0.04 -11.48 19.72
C ARG A 78 0.76 -12.52 20.50
N MET A 79 2.02 -12.69 20.15
CA MET A 79 2.90 -13.63 20.86
C MET A 79 3.12 -13.21 22.32
N ARG A 80 3.22 -11.89 22.57
CA ARG A 80 3.37 -11.38 23.93
C ARG A 80 2.06 -11.40 24.70
N GLY A 81 0.97 -11.07 24.03
CA GLY A 81 -0.34 -10.88 24.65
C GLY A 81 -1.25 -12.10 24.61
N ALA A 82 -0.78 -13.20 24.06
CA ALA A 82 -1.55 -14.43 23.93
C ALA A 82 -1.76 -15.14 25.26
N ARG A 83 -1.94 -14.40 26.32
CA ARG A 83 -2.07 -14.94 27.67
C ARG A 83 -3.46 -14.76 28.19
#